data_e48f18e7eb3049bb5b423d924b0c289b
#
_entry.id   e48f18e7eb3049bb5b423d924b0c289b
#
_cell.length_a   1.000
_cell.length_b   1.000
_cell.length_c   1.000
_cell.angle_alpha   90.00
_cell.angle_beta   90.00
_cell.angle_gamma   90.00
#
_symmetry.space_group_name_H-M   'P 1'
#
loop_
_entity.id
_entity.type
_entity.pdbx_description
1 polymer ?
#
loop_
_entity_poly.entity_id
_entity_poly.type
_entity_poly.pdbx_seq_one_letter_code
_entity_poly.pdbx_strand_id
1 'polypeptide(L)'
;MGTVGQVIRQGAIASQQKQARALEVLTAMAENLERYRQAIQAWGESFPFNAAEPIESLTVKHAVPPAPRSHTIFATDGSQIAPSHHEIAYCYLINVGRVAIAYGQGQRPHLDSVPQLVYDPDELGRSRGWGLTIEDWLRYRRTQAEILALVELIQTQNKKAPRLALVDGSLIFWAWESLPPMVREELLTPILAAWDELRAKRIPLVGYVSASRSHETVNFLRLGVCPYPEPNCALHCGQTSQTGLEATRDRPPCQVFDPLRDVLLWQAHLAPQQYSSLWRSRSRILEHYGEHQIYVAYLHGGSEVVRLEVPQWVARDADLWQQAVALTAAQIEKGRGYPVALAEAHNLAVVRGSDRQRFFALLERELIKAGHWHVAPSPKEQRKRQSIA
;
A
#
# COMPACT_ATOMS: atom_id res chain seq x y z
N MET A 1 33.56 -5.73 15.43
CA MET A 1 32.83 -4.48 15.07
C MET A 1 33.39 -3.73 13.84
N GLY A 2 34.69 -3.77 13.54
CA GLY A 2 35.27 -3.11 12.34
C GLY A 2 34.72 -3.59 10.99
N THR A 3 34.51 -4.90 10.83
CA THR A 3 34.05 -5.51 9.57
C THR A 3 32.62 -5.11 9.18
N VAL A 4 31.71 -5.00 10.16
CA VAL A 4 30.31 -4.61 9.92
C VAL A 4 30.22 -3.15 9.46
N GLY A 5 30.95 -2.25 10.10
CA GLY A 5 31.00 -0.83 9.72
C GLY A 5 31.57 -0.63 8.30
N GLN A 6 32.56 -1.44 7.90
CA GLN A 6 33.16 -1.39 6.57
C GLN A 6 32.19 -1.88 5.49
N VAL A 7 31.44 -2.96 5.75
CA VAL A 7 30.42 -3.49 4.85
C VAL A 7 29.29 -2.48 4.65
N ILE A 8 28.80 -1.87 5.73
CA ILE A 8 27.75 -0.84 5.67
C ILE A 8 28.23 0.37 4.84
N ARG A 9 29.47 0.84 5.06
CA ARG A 9 30.03 1.96 4.31
C ARG A 9 30.17 1.65 2.82
N GLN A 10 30.68 0.47 2.47
CA GLN A 10 30.77 0.03 1.07
C GLN A 10 29.39 -0.09 0.41
N GLY A 11 28.40 -0.63 1.12
CA GLY A 11 27.01 -0.70 0.66
C GLY A 11 26.41 0.69 0.40
N ALA A 12 26.67 1.66 1.27
CA ALA A 12 26.21 3.04 1.09
C ALA A 12 26.83 3.71 -0.14
N ILE A 13 28.14 3.54 -0.36
CA ILE A 13 28.84 4.06 -1.55
C ILE A 13 28.27 3.43 -2.84
N ALA A 14 28.10 2.13 -2.85
CA ALA A 14 27.52 1.42 -4.01
C ALA A 14 26.08 1.87 -4.31
N SER A 15 25.30 2.13 -3.26
CA SER A 15 23.93 2.67 -3.40
C SER A 15 23.94 4.08 -4.00
N GLN A 16 24.82 4.96 -3.55
CA GLN A 16 24.97 6.32 -4.09
C GLN A 16 25.39 6.31 -5.57
N GLN A 17 26.31 5.43 -5.96
CA GLN A 17 26.75 5.28 -7.36
C GLN A 17 25.59 4.85 -8.27
N LYS A 18 24.78 3.87 -7.81
CA LYS A 18 23.59 3.41 -8.56
C LYS A 18 22.53 4.52 -8.68
N GLN A 19 22.34 5.30 -7.63
CA GLN A 19 21.42 6.43 -7.59
C GLN A 19 21.87 7.53 -8.58
N ALA A 20 23.15 7.90 -8.60
CA ALA A 20 23.71 8.86 -9.55
C ALA A 20 23.52 8.36 -10.99
N ARG A 21 23.85 7.09 -11.26
CA ARG A 21 23.68 6.48 -12.57
C ARG A 21 22.22 6.45 -13.01
N ALA A 22 21.28 6.17 -12.11
CA ALA A 22 19.85 6.17 -12.41
C ALA A 22 19.35 7.58 -12.78
N LEU A 23 19.85 8.62 -12.12
CA LEU A 23 19.53 10.02 -12.46
C LEU A 23 20.09 10.45 -13.83
N GLU A 24 21.31 10.04 -14.17
CA GLU A 24 21.87 10.27 -15.50
C GLU A 24 21.00 9.65 -16.59
N VAL A 25 20.61 8.39 -16.39
CA VAL A 25 19.77 7.66 -17.36
C VAL A 25 18.38 8.28 -17.43
N LEU A 26 17.78 8.64 -16.31
CA LEU A 26 16.48 9.33 -16.25
C LEU A 26 16.51 10.62 -17.08
N THR A 27 17.57 11.41 -16.94
CA THR A 27 17.75 12.66 -17.68
C THR A 27 17.94 12.42 -19.18
N ALA A 28 18.78 11.46 -19.55
CA ALA A 28 19.02 11.10 -20.96
C ALA A 28 17.75 10.53 -21.64
N MET A 29 16.97 9.73 -20.92
CA MET A 29 15.72 9.17 -21.46
C MET A 29 14.63 10.23 -21.65
N ALA A 30 14.68 11.33 -20.89
CA ALA A 30 13.68 12.40 -21.00
C ALA A 30 13.69 13.07 -22.41
N GLU A 31 14.85 13.11 -23.10
CA GLU A 31 14.97 13.68 -24.44
C GLU A 31 14.23 12.87 -25.51
N ASN A 32 14.05 11.57 -25.30
CA ASN A 32 13.42 10.65 -26.26
C ASN A 32 12.30 9.82 -25.58
N LEU A 33 11.56 10.41 -24.67
CA LEU A 33 10.58 9.73 -23.83
C LEU A 33 9.56 8.91 -24.62
N GLU A 34 9.10 9.42 -25.76
CA GLU A 34 8.07 8.77 -26.58
C GLU A 34 8.56 7.41 -27.10
N ARG A 35 9.83 7.29 -27.50
CA ARG A 35 10.43 6.00 -27.88
C ARG A 35 10.31 4.96 -26.76
N TYR A 36 10.57 5.37 -25.52
CA TYR A 36 10.53 4.44 -24.37
C TYR A 36 9.08 4.12 -23.94
N ARG A 37 8.14 5.05 -24.14
CA ARG A 37 6.71 4.77 -23.98
C ARG A 37 6.23 3.73 -24.97
N GLN A 38 6.59 3.85 -26.23
CA GLN A 38 6.27 2.87 -27.26
C GLN A 38 6.91 1.52 -26.94
N ALA A 39 8.17 1.51 -26.50
CA ALA A 39 8.85 0.28 -26.11
C ALA A 39 8.17 -0.45 -24.96
N ILE A 40 7.75 0.26 -23.87
CA ILE A 40 7.04 -0.38 -22.76
C ILE A 40 5.64 -0.86 -23.17
N GLN A 41 4.96 -0.16 -24.08
CA GLN A 41 3.66 -0.58 -24.60
C GLN A 41 3.78 -1.84 -25.46
N ALA A 42 4.80 -1.90 -26.33
CA ALA A 42 5.01 -3.05 -27.22
C ALA A 42 5.57 -4.30 -26.52
N TRP A 43 6.45 -4.12 -25.56
CA TRP A 43 7.24 -5.21 -24.99
C TRP A 43 7.05 -5.42 -23.47
N GLY A 44 6.28 -4.57 -22.79
CA GLY A 44 6.15 -4.58 -21.33
C GLY A 44 5.68 -5.91 -20.75
N GLU A 45 4.86 -6.67 -21.48
CA GLU A 45 4.41 -8.01 -21.06
C GLU A 45 5.51 -9.07 -21.13
N SER A 46 6.55 -8.85 -21.93
CA SER A 46 7.72 -9.75 -22.01
C SER A 46 8.70 -9.53 -20.85
N PHE A 47 8.52 -8.49 -20.04
CA PHE A 47 9.42 -8.18 -18.94
C PHE A 47 9.17 -9.10 -17.75
N PRO A 48 10.24 -9.64 -17.13
CA PRO A 48 10.14 -10.41 -15.89
C PRO A 48 9.98 -9.52 -14.64
N PHE A 49 9.68 -8.23 -14.83
CA PHE A 49 9.54 -7.23 -13.79
C PHE A 49 8.44 -6.22 -14.13
N ASN A 50 7.80 -5.66 -13.13
CA ASN A 50 6.86 -4.58 -13.32
C ASN A 50 7.60 -3.26 -13.53
N ALA A 51 7.24 -2.52 -14.58
CA ALA A 51 7.74 -1.18 -14.85
C ALA A 51 6.56 -0.23 -14.99
N ALA A 52 6.60 0.94 -14.34
CA ALA A 52 5.58 1.96 -14.51
C ALA A 52 5.78 2.74 -15.82
N GLU A 53 4.69 3.20 -16.40
CA GLU A 53 4.69 4.03 -17.60
C GLU A 53 4.62 5.51 -17.20
N PRO A 54 5.58 6.35 -17.63
CA PRO A 54 5.55 7.78 -17.31
C PRO A 54 4.44 8.48 -18.09
N ILE A 55 3.67 9.34 -17.43
CA ILE A 55 2.61 10.14 -18.04
C ILE A 55 3.12 11.53 -18.42
N GLU A 56 4.03 12.05 -17.61
CA GLU A 56 4.66 13.36 -17.82
C GLU A 56 6.14 13.19 -18.21
N SER A 57 6.85 14.29 -18.39
CA SER A 57 8.30 14.26 -18.56
C SER A 57 8.98 13.69 -17.34
N LEU A 58 10.01 12.86 -17.53
CA LEU A 58 10.68 12.13 -16.45
C LEU A 58 11.32 13.03 -15.41
N THR A 59 11.79 14.20 -15.81
CA THR A 59 12.55 15.14 -14.97
C THR A 59 11.70 16.22 -14.32
N VAL A 60 10.39 16.25 -14.61
CA VAL A 60 9.47 17.24 -14.04
C VAL A 60 9.38 17.08 -12.53
N LYS A 61 9.40 18.22 -11.85
CA LYS A 61 9.19 18.37 -10.40
C LYS A 61 8.13 19.41 -10.18
N HIS A 62 7.17 19.08 -9.35
CA HIS A 62 6.09 19.99 -9.02
C HIS A 62 6.24 20.45 -7.56
N ALA A 63 6.00 21.73 -7.30
CA ALA A 63 5.86 22.22 -5.93
C ALA A 63 4.52 21.77 -5.35
N VAL A 64 4.52 21.39 -4.09
CA VAL A 64 3.29 21.05 -3.36
C VAL A 64 2.40 22.28 -3.27
N PRO A 65 1.14 22.23 -3.75
CA PRO A 65 0.23 23.36 -3.63
C PRO A 65 -0.21 23.57 -2.18
N PRO A 66 -0.57 24.81 -1.79
CA PRO A 66 -1.02 25.09 -0.44
C PRO A 66 -2.36 24.40 -0.15
N ALA A 67 -2.47 23.78 1.03
CA ALA A 67 -3.72 23.15 1.44
C ALA A 67 -4.80 24.20 1.76
N PRO A 68 -6.07 23.98 1.40
CA PRO A 68 -7.18 24.83 1.81
C PRO A 68 -7.28 24.90 3.33
N ARG A 69 -7.56 26.08 3.91
CA ARG A 69 -7.70 26.24 5.36
C ARG A 69 -8.85 25.40 5.94
N SER A 70 -9.95 25.31 5.20
CA SER A 70 -11.12 24.48 5.56
C SER A 70 -11.10 23.21 4.70
N HIS A 71 -10.94 22.06 5.35
CA HIS A 71 -10.94 20.74 4.68
C HIS A 71 -11.23 19.63 5.67
N THR A 72 -11.56 18.44 5.17
CA THR A 72 -11.79 17.25 6.01
C THR A 72 -10.95 16.08 5.50
N ILE A 73 -10.28 15.41 6.43
CA ILE A 73 -9.48 14.23 6.17
C ILE A 73 -10.17 13.02 6.78
N PHE A 74 -10.27 11.95 6.00
CA PHE A 74 -10.78 10.65 6.43
C PHE A 74 -9.67 9.63 6.34
N ALA A 75 -9.56 8.78 7.36
CA ALA A 75 -8.62 7.67 7.38
C ALA A 75 -9.20 6.49 8.14
N THR A 76 -8.81 5.30 7.75
CA THR A 76 -9.09 4.05 8.47
C THR A 76 -7.84 3.20 8.51
N ASP A 77 -7.74 2.39 9.57
CA ASP A 77 -6.74 1.32 9.71
C ASP A 77 -7.40 0.14 10.41
N GLY A 78 -6.89 -1.05 10.21
CA GLY A 78 -7.44 -2.26 10.77
C GLY A 78 -6.43 -3.09 11.55
N SER A 79 -6.91 -3.73 12.60
CA SER A 79 -6.20 -4.81 13.28
C SER A 79 -7.07 -6.04 13.39
N GLN A 80 -6.47 -7.16 13.81
CA GLN A 80 -7.18 -8.44 13.84
C GLN A 80 -6.75 -9.30 15.01
N ILE A 81 -7.69 -10.14 15.51
CA ILE A 81 -7.41 -11.29 16.34
C ILE A 81 -7.64 -12.53 15.49
N ALA A 82 -6.57 -13.27 15.17
CA ALA A 82 -6.69 -14.51 14.42
C ALA A 82 -7.32 -15.63 15.29
N PRO A 83 -8.09 -16.55 14.68
CA PRO A 83 -8.68 -17.66 15.40
C PRO A 83 -7.60 -18.60 15.92
N SER A 84 -7.87 -19.22 17.08
CA SER A 84 -6.96 -20.17 17.71
C SER A 84 -7.75 -21.30 18.34
N HIS A 85 -7.36 -22.54 18.06
CA HIS A 85 -7.91 -23.73 18.72
C HIS A 85 -7.54 -23.84 20.20
N HIS A 86 -6.67 -22.97 20.72
CA HIS A 86 -6.30 -22.92 22.12
C HIS A 86 -7.18 -21.98 22.94
N GLU A 87 -7.96 -21.14 22.27
CA GLU A 87 -8.90 -20.23 22.91
C GLU A 87 -10.25 -20.92 23.16
N ILE A 88 -11.10 -20.26 23.92
CA ILE A 88 -12.41 -20.81 24.36
C ILE A 88 -13.41 -20.93 23.22
N ALA A 89 -13.24 -20.15 22.16
CA ALA A 89 -14.03 -20.23 20.95
C ALA A 89 -13.16 -20.01 19.72
N TYR A 90 -13.45 -20.76 18.67
CA TYR A 90 -12.79 -20.57 17.38
C TYR A 90 -13.53 -19.48 16.62
N CYS A 91 -13.00 -18.27 16.70
CA CYS A 91 -13.56 -17.06 16.05
C CYS A 91 -12.42 -16.11 15.71
N TYR A 92 -12.70 -15.14 14.85
CA TYR A 92 -11.78 -14.03 14.62
C TYR A 92 -12.48 -12.67 14.83
N LEU A 93 -11.68 -11.65 15.10
CA LEU A 93 -12.11 -10.27 15.20
C LEU A 93 -11.32 -9.41 14.22
N ILE A 94 -12.01 -8.56 13.46
CA ILE A 94 -11.42 -7.43 12.75
C ILE A 94 -11.85 -6.17 13.50
N ASN A 95 -10.91 -5.32 13.89
CA ASN A 95 -11.21 -4.02 14.49
C ASN A 95 -10.73 -2.92 13.54
N VAL A 96 -11.65 -2.07 13.07
CA VAL A 96 -11.34 -0.96 12.18
C VAL A 96 -11.43 0.35 12.94
N GLY A 97 -10.29 1.04 13.10
CA GLY A 97 -10.22 2.41 13.61
C GLY A 97 -10.63 3.39 12.50
N ARG A 98 -11.49 4.36 12.84
CA ARG A 98 -12.04 5.34 11.89
C ARG A 98 -11.79 6.76 12.39
N VAL A 99 -11.29 7.60 11.49
CA VAL A 99 -10.92 8.99 11.78
C VAL A 99 -11.51 9.94 10.75
N ALA A 100 -12.20 10.98 11.22
CA ALA A 100 -12.55 12.13 10.40
C ALA A 100 -12.16 13.42 11.12
N ILE A 101 -11.25 14.20 10.53
CA ILE A 101 -10.76 15.46 11.10
C ILE A 101 -11.15 16.62 10.21
N ALA A 102 -12.04 17.50 10.72
CA ALA A 102 -12.51 18.69 10.03
C ALA A 102 -11.69 19.92 10.46
N TYR A 103 -10.77 20.34 9.61
CA TYR A 103 -9.93 21.53 9.85
C TYR A 103 -10.65 22.81 9.45
N GLY A 104 -10.52 23.87 10.28
CA GLY A 104 -11.07 25.19 9.98
C GLY A 104 -12.61 25.26 9.94
N GLN A 105 -13.31 24.28 10.53
CA GLN A 105 -14.77 24.17 10.47
C GLN A 105 -15.43 24.25 11.85
N GLY A 106 -14.66 24.39 12.94
CA GLY A 106 -15.19 24.42 14.31
C GLY A 106 -15.85 23.13 14.77
N GLN A 107 -15.62 22.02 14.08
CA GLN A 107 -16.17 20.70 14.41
C GLN A 107 -15.16 19.87 15.20
N ARG A 108 -15.66 19.05 16.12
CA ARG A 108 -14.82 18.07 16.82
C ARG A 108 -14.44 16.93 15.87
N PRO A 109 -13.23 16.39 15.98
CA PRO A 109 -12.85 15.17 15.24
C PRO A 109 -13.79 14.02 15.60
N HIS A 110 -14.13 13.21 14.61
CA HIS A 110 -14.76 11.92 14.83
C HIS A 110 -13.67 10.84 14.92
N LEU A 111 -13.60 10.16 16.04
CA LEU A 111 -12.60 9.14 16.37
C LEU A 111 -13.33 7.97 17.03
N ASP A 112 -13.41 6.84 16.34
CA ASP A 112 -14.01 5.62 16.88
C ASP A 112 -13.35 4.35 16.33
N SER A 113 -13.81 3.20 16.83
CA SER A 113 -13.44 1.91 16.26
C SER A 113 -14.66 1.00 16.16
N VAL A 114 -14.68 0.19 15.09
CA VAL A 114 -15.78 -0.75 14.80
C VAL A 114 -15.26 -2.17 14.80
N PRO A 115 -15.49 -2.93 15.88
CA PRO A 115 -15.14 -4.33 15.94
C PRO A 115 -16.15 -5.19 15.17
N GLN A 116 -15.66 -6.14 14.38
CA GLN A 116 -16.44 -7.13 13.63
C GLN A 116 -16.03 -8.53 14.09
N LEU A 117 -16.90 -9.19 14.87
CA LEU A 117 -16.68 -10.56 15.34
C LEU A 117 -17.29 -11.54 14.33
N VAL A 118 -16.48 -12.53 13.92
CA VAL A 118 -16.92 -13.63 13.06
C VAL A 118 -16.72 -14.96 13.77
N TYR A 119 -17.82 -15.68 13.92
CA TYR A 119 -17.89 -16.98 14.60
C TYR A 119 -18.67 -18.02 13.78
N ASP A 120 -19.20 -17.62 12.61
CA ASP A 120 -19.91 -18.53 11.71
C ASP A 120 -18.94 -19.60 11.18
N PRO A 121 -19.22 -20.90 11.40
CA PRO A 121 -18.38 -21.99 10.95
C PRO A 121 -18.13 -22.03 9.44
N ASP A 122 -19.13 -21.63 8.63
CA ASP A 122 -19.02 -21.62 7.18
C ASP A 122 -18.02 -20.52 6.74
N GLU A 123 -18.10 -19.34 7.33
CA GLU A 123 -17.13 -18.27 7.07
C GLU A 123 -15.72 -18.61 7.58
N LEU A 124 -15.62 -19.23 8.75
CA LEU A 124 -14.34 -19.68 9.33
C LEU A 124 -13.68 -20.81 8.54
N GLY A 125 -14.49 -21.66 7.91
CA GLY A 125 -14.03 -22.78 7.07
C GLY A 125 -13.73 -22.40 5.63
N ARG A 126 -14.23 -21.28 5.17
CA ARG A 126 -14.31 -20.87 3.77
C ARG A 126 -12.96 -20.80 3.06
N SER A 127 -11.92 -20.26 3.74
CA SER A 127 -10.57 -20.16 3.20
C SER A 127 -9.95 -21.49 2.81
N ARG A 128 -10.28 -22.58 3.53
CA ARG A 128 -9.73 -23.92 3.27
C ARG A 128 -10.17 -24.46 1.91
N GLY A 129 -11.42 -24.19 1.49
CA GLY A 129 -11.94 -24.57 0.19
C GLY A 129 -11.18 -23.94 -0.99
N TRP A 130 -10.43 -22.87 -0.73
CA TRP A 130 -9.63 -22.13 -1.71
C TRP A 130 -8.12 -22.35 -1.57
N GLY A 131 -7.69 -23.22 -0.66
CA GLY A 131 -6.27 -23.47 -0.38
C GLY A 131 -5.56 -22.30 0.32
N LEU A 132 -6.32 -21.40 0.95
CA LEU A 132 -5.78 -20.26 1.68
C LEU A 132 -5.64 -20.58 3.17
N THR A 133 -4.62 -20.02 3.80
CA THR A 133 -4.55 -20.00 5.27
C THR A 133 -5.62 -19.07 5.82
N ILE A 134 -6.10 -19.32 7.04
CA ILE A 134 -7.06 -18.43 7.70
C ILE A 134 -6.44 -17.04 7.97
N GLU A 135 -5.13 -17.01 8.22
CA GLU A 135 -4.38 -15.76 8.43
C GLU A 135 -4.33 -14.90 7.17
N ASP A 136 -4.11 -15.51 5.99
CA ASP A 136 -4.13 -14.80 4.71
C ASP A 136 -5.52 -14.28 4.39
N TRP A 137 -6.54 -15.13 4.54
CA TRP A 137 -7.93 -14.74 4.36
C TRP A 137 -8.31 -13.57 5.25
N LEU A 138 -8.00 -13.66 6.54
CA LEU A 138 -8.29 -12.62 7.51
C LEU A 138 -7.58 -11.29 7.18
N ARG A 139 -6.35 -11.34 6.69
CA ARG A 139 -5.63 -10.16 6.21
C ARG A 139 -6.36 -9.50 5.02
N TYR A 140 -6.85 -10.29 4.08
CA TYR A 140 -7.59 -9.78 2.92
C TYR A 140 -8.94 -9.19 3.32
N ARG A 141 -9.68 -9.86 4.20
CA ARG A 141 -10.95 -9.36 4.76
C ARG A 141 -10.76 -8.08 5.56
N ARG A 142 -9.65 -7.95 6.29
CA ARG A 142 -9.31 -6.72 7.00
C ARG A 142 -9.10 -5.56 6.03
N THR A 143 -8.31 -5.74 4.98
CA THR A 143 -8.11 -4.70 3.95
C THR A 143 -9.43 -4.27 3.31
N GLN A 144 -10.32 -5.22 3.01
CA GLN A 144 -11.66 -4.91 2.51
C GLN A 144 -12.47 -4.10 3.53
N ALA A 145 -12.48 -4.53 4.81
CA ALA A 145 -13.22 -3.88 5.88
C ALA A 145 -12.74 -2.43 6.12
N GLU A 146 -11.44 -2.17 6.04
CA GLU A 146 -10.86 -0.83 6.14
C GLU A 146 -11.43 0.12 5.08
N ILE A 147 -11.48 -0.31 3.82
CA ILE A 147 -11.96 0.52 2.71
C ILE A 147 -13.48 0.74 2.78
N LEU A 148 -14.24 -0.29 3.12
CA LEU A 148 -15.70 -0.16 3.27
C LEU A 148 -16.06 0.77 4.44
N ALA A 149 -15.37 0.63 5.57
CA ALA A 149 -15.56 1.51 6.73
C ALA A 149 -15.16 2.97 6.44
N LEU A 150 -14.17 3.21 5.57
CA LEU A 150 -13.78 4.55 5.13
C LEU A 150 -14.91 5.23 4.36
N VAL A 151 -15.53 4.53 3.43
CA VAL A 151 -16.65 5.08 2.62
C VAL A 151 -17.91 5.27 3.47
N GLU A 152 -18.21 4.34 4.36
CA GLU A 152 -19.30 4.47 5.34
C GLU A 152 -19.11 5.73 6.22
N LEU A 153 -17.92 5.93 6.77
CA LEU A 153 -17.59 7.10 7.57
C LEU A 153 -17.83 8.41 6.79
N ILE A 154 -17.40 8.46 5.54
CA ILE A 154 -17.55 9.63 4.67
C ILE A 154 -19.03 9.98 4.43
N GLN A 155 -19.92 8.99 4.38
CA GLN A 155 -21.34 9.21 4.19
C GLN A 155 -21.99 9.95 5.39
N THR A 156 -21.45 9.76 6.60
CA THR A 156 -21.98 10.37 7.83
C THR A 156 -21.58 11.83 8.01
N GLN A 157 -20.64 12.37 7.21
CA GLN A 157 -20.03 13.67 7.47
C GLN A 157 -20.51 14.80 6.53
N ASN A 158 -20.35 16.05 6.96
CA ASN A 158 -20.79 17.24 6.23
C ASN A 158 -20.01 17.40 4.89
N LYS A 159 -20.70 17.83 3.81
CA LYS A 159 -20.25 17.76 2.42
C LYS A 159 -19.64 19.06 1.86
N LYS A 160 -19.50 20.13 2.63
CA LYS A 160 -19.22 21.48 2.07
C LYS A 160 -17.74 21.80 1.82
N ALA A 161 -16.82 21.22 2.55
CA ALA A 161 -15.37 21.51 2.42
C ALA A 161 -14.65 20.50 1.52
N PRO A 162 -13.49 20.85 0.94
CA PRO A 162 -12.60 19.88 0.29
C PRO A 162 -12.30 18.70 1.20
N ARG A 163 -12.27 17.51 0.64
CA ARG A 163 -12.15 16.24 1.39
C ARG A 163 -11.05 15.37 0.83
N LEU A 164 -10.42 14.56 1.67
CA LEU A 164 -9.43 13.56 1.28
C LEU A 164 -9.71 12.26 2.02
N ALA A 165 -9.69 11.15 1.30
CA ALA A 165 -9.67 9.79 1.82
C ALA A 165 -8.23 9.25 1.77
N LEU A 166 -7.68 8.87 2.94
CA LEU A 166 -6.34 8.31 3.08
C LEU A 166 -6.42 6.84 3.50
N VAL A 167 -5.62 6.00 2.86
CA VAL A 167 -5.39 4.60 3.20
C VAL A 167 -3.91 4.41 3.53
N ASP A 168 -3.60 3.74 4.63
CA ASP A 168 -2.22 3.36 4.97
C ASP A 168 -1.82 2.12 4.17
N GLY A 169 -0.97 2.32 3.18
CA GLY A 169 -0.49 1.28 2.30
C GLY A 169 -0.93 1.44 0.85
N SER A 170 -0.73 0.36 0.11
CA SER A 170 -0.96 0.34 -1.33
C SER A 170 -2.42 0.13 -1.71
N LEU A 171 -2.86 0.82 -2.77
CA LEU A 171 -4.11 0.55 -3.48
C LEU A 171 -3.96 -0.59 -4.51
N ILE A 172 -2.74 -1.09 -4.74
CA ILE A 172 -2.47 -2.21 -5.64
C ILE A 172 -2.36 -3.49 -4.79
N PHE A 173 -3.31 -4.39 -4.92
CA PHE A 173 -3.37 -5.63 -4.13
C PHE A 173 -2.63 -6.78 -4.83
N TRP A 174 -1.30 -6.67 -4.99
CA TRP A 174 -0.47 -7.65 -5.72
C TRP A 174 -0.67 -9.09 -5.24
N ALA A 175 -0.83 -9.31 -3.94
CA ALA A 175 -1.04 -10.65 -3.38
C ALA A 175 -2.33 -11.32 -3.89
N TRP A 176 -3.27 -10.56 -4.43
CA TRP A 176 -4.54 -11.07 -4.95
C TRP A 176 -4.46 -11.51 -6.42
N GLU A 177 -3.36 -11.21 -7.11
CA GLU A 177 -3.13 -11.64 -8.49
C GLU A 177 -3.16 -13.17 -8.63
N SER A 178 -2.56 -13.88 -7.66
CA SER A 178 -2.50 -15.35 -7.64
C SER A 178 -3.72 -16.04 -7.03
N LEU A 179 -4.72 -15.28 -6.55
CA LEU A 179 -5.93 -15.85 -5.97
C LEU A 179 -6.83 -16.49 -7.04
N PRO A 180 -7.60 -17.53 -6.67
CA PRO A 180 -8.66 -18.03 -7.53
C PRO A 180 -9.59 -16.88 -7.96
N PRO A 181 -10.06 -16.86 -9.23
CA PRO A 181 -10.86 -15.73 -9.76
C PRO A 181 -12.06 -15.38 -8.88
N MET A 182 -12.79 -16.38 -8.40
CA MET A 182 -13.96 -16.19 -7.52
C MET A 182 -13.61 -15.46 -6.22
N VAL A 183 -12.46 -15.83 -5.60
CA VAL A 183 -12.00 -15.23 -4.34
C VAL A 183 -11.55 -13.79 -4.57
N ARG A 184 -10.80 -13.57 -5.66
CA ARG A 184 -10.37 -12.23 -6.05
C ARG A 184 -11.56 -11.32 -6.32
N GLU A 185 -12.55 -11.79 -7.04
CA GLU A 185 -13.77 -11.03 -7.36
C GLU A 185 -14.57 -10.70 -6.09
N GLU A 186 -14.73 -11.64 -5.17
CA GLU A 186 -15.39 -11.43 -3.88
C GLU A 186 -14.72 -10.35 -3.04
N LEU A 187 -13.39 -10.29 -3.06
CA LEU A 187 -12.64 -9.29 -2.32
C LEU A 187 -12.64 -7.92 -3.04
N LEU A 188 -12.45 -7.93 -4.35
CA LEU A 188 -12.18 -6.72 -5.11
C LEU A 188 -13.46 -5.95 -5.48
N THR A 189 -14.54 -6.64 -5.85
CA THR A 189 -15.78 -5.99 -6.30
C THR A 189 -16.35 -4.97 -5.29
N PRO A 190 -16.47 -5.28 -3.98
CA PRO A 190 -16.95 -4.30 -3.01
C PRO A 190 -16.00 -3.11 -2.84
N ILE A 191 -14.69 -3.31 -2.99
CA ILE A 191 -13.70 -2.24 -2.92
C ILE A 191 -13.85 -1.29 -4.10
N LEU A 192 -13.97 -1.82 -5.31
CA LEU A 192 -14.13 -1.00 -6.52
C LEU A 192 -15.46 -0.23 -6.49
N ALA A 193 -16.54 -0.85 -6.02
CA ALA A 193 -17.82 -0.18 -5.80
C ALA A 193 -17.70 0.97 -4.78
N ALA A 194 -16.95 0.77 -3.69
CA ALA A 194 -16.64 1.82 -2.71
C ALA A 194 -15.83 2.97 -3.34
N TRP A 195 -14.91 2.66 -4.24
CA TRP A 195 -14.14 3.68 -4.97
C TRP A 195 -15.01 4.44 -5.99
N ASP A 196 -16.00 3.79 -6.63
CA ASP A 196 -16.99 4.47 -7.46
C ASP A 196 -17.81 5.49 -6.66
N GLU A 197 -18.14 5.20 -5.40
CA GLU A 197 -18.80 6.16 -4.53
C GLU A 197 -17.91 7.38 -4.22
N LEU A 198 -16.62 7.18 -3.96
CA LEU A 198 -15.67 8.28 -3.78
C LEU A 198 -15.55 9.14 -5.05
N ARG A 199 -15.47 8.49 -6.21
CA ARG A 199 -15.46 9.14 -7.53
C ARG A 199 -16.71 9.98 -7.75
N ALA A 200 -17.88 9.42 -7.50
CA ALA A 200 -19.17 10.12 -7.67
C ALA A 200 -19.28 11.35 -6.74
N LYS A 201 -18.68 11.28 -5.56
CA LYS A 201 -18.63 12.39 -4.58
C LYS A 201 -17.45 13.34 -4.80
N ARG A 202 -16.61 13.10 -5.81
CA ARG A 202 -15.37 13.85 -6.09
C ARG A 202 -14.47 13.97 -4.84
N ILE A 203 -14.25 12.86 -4.12
CA ILE A 203 -13.36 12.79 -2.97
C ILE A 203 -12.11 12.03 -3.38
N PRO A 204 -10.94 12.67 -3.52
CA PRO A 204 -9.74 11.96 -3.90
C PRO A 204 -9.39 10.89 -2.87
N LEU A 205 -9.00 9.72 -3.38
CA LEU A 205 -8.48 8.59 -2.63
C LEU A 205 -6.97 8.53 -2.82
N VAL A 206 -6.22 8.43 -1.74
CA VAL A 206 -4.76 8.30 -1.75
C VAL A 206 -4.33 7.11 -0.91
N GLY A 207 -3.61 6.18 -1.52
CA GLY A 207 -2.78 5.21 -0.82
C GLY A 207 -1.44 5.84 -0.45
N TYR A 208 -1.15 5.90 0.83
CA TYR A 208 0.09 6.44 1.38
C TYR A 208 1.05 5.30 1.72
N VAL A 209 2.14 5.19 0.97
CA VAL A 209 3.11 4.10 1.14
C VAL A 209 4.44 4.66 1.64
N SER A 210 4.60 4.67 2.97
CA SER A 210 5.86 4.98 3.65
C SER A 210 6.89 3.88 3.41
N ALA A 211 8.18 4.23 3.39
CA ALA A 211 9.29 3.30 3.20
C ALA A 211 9.09 2.31 2.02
N SER A 212 8.48 2.77 0.93
CA SER A 212 8.13 1.95 -0.23
C SER A 212 9.30 1.12 -0.73
N ARG A 213 9.02 -0.15 -1.03
CA ARG A 213 9.97 -1.09 -1.64
C ARG A 213 9.80 -1.21 -3.15
N SER A 214 8.99 -0.37 -3.77
CA SER A 214 8.75 -0.38 -5.21
C SER A 214 10.02 -0.10 -6.01
N HIS A 215 10.05 -0.70 -7.20
CA HIS A 215 11.10 -0.52 -8.22
C HIS A 215 10.50 -0.17 -9.58
N GLU A 216 9.21 0.16 -9.67
CA GLU A 216 8.50 0.30 -10.95
C GLU A 216 9.05 1.44 -11.81
N THR A 217 9.44 2.58 -11.20
CA THR A 217 10.04 3.70 -11.94
C THR A 217 11.51 3.43 -12.28
N VAL A 218 12.28 2.83 -11.37
CA VAL A 218 13.65 2.36 -11.65
C VAL A 218 13.66 1.26 -12.72
N ASN A 219 12.69 0.38 -12.71
CA ASN A 219 12.55 -0.66 -13.73
C ASN A 219 12.28 -0.08 -15.13
N PHE A 220 11.56 1.04 -15.24
CA PHE A 220 11.42 1.74 -16.51
C PHE A 220 12.78 2.23 -17.06
N LEU A 221 13.69 2.67 -16.18
CA LEU A 221 15.04 3.11 -16.58
C LEU A 221 15.89 1.99 -17.19
N ARG A 222 15.55 0.72 -16.96
CA ARG A 222 16.21 -0.43 -17.60
C ARG A 222 16.14 -0.37 -19.12
N LEU A 223 15.08 0.24 -19.67
CA LEU A 223 14.96 0.47 -21.12
C LEU A 223 16.06 1.37 -21.67
N GLY A 224 16.49 2.37 -20.89
CA GLY A 224 17.55 3.30 -21.28
C GLY A 224 18.96 2.70 -21.33
N VAL A 225 19.15 1.55 -20.68
CA VAL A 225 20.43 0.81 -20.66
C VAL A 225 20.32 -0.58 -21.30
N CYS A 226 19.16 -0.91 -21.88
CA CYS A 226 18.99 -2.16 -22.62
C CYS A 226 19.80 -2.09 -23.93
N PRO A 227 20.69 -3.09 -24.21
CA PRO A 227 21.51 -3.08 -25.42
C PRO A 227 20.72 -3.45 -26.68
N TYR A 228 19.50 -3.94 -26.52
CA TYR A 228 18.69 -4.43 -27.64
C TYR A 228 17.74 -3.33 -28.12
N PRO A 229 17.65 -3.07 -29.45
CA PRO A 229 16.69 -2.12 -30.02
C PRO A 229 15.23 -2.46 -29.65
N GLU A 230 14.92 -3.74 -29.66
CA GLU A 230 13.65 -4.32 -29.20
C GLU A 230 13.89 -5.00 -27.85
N PRO A 231 13.37 -4.45 -26.73
CA PRO A 231 13.67 -4.95 -25.40
C PRO A 231 12.79 -6.18 -25.04
N ASN A 232 12.80 -7.20 -25.91
CA ASN A 232 12.13 -8.47 -25.68
C ASN A 232 12.95 -9.35 -24.71
N CYS A 233 12.63 -9.24 -23.41
CA CYS A 233 13.35 -9.99 -22.37
C CYS A 233 13.18 -11.51 -22.51
N ALA A 234 12.04 -11.99 -22.98
CA ALA A 234 11.81 -13.42 -23.19
C ALA A 234 12.74 -13.98 -24.26
N LEU A 235 12.97 -13.22 -25.34
CA LEU A 235 13.85 -13.62 -26.43
C LEU A 235 15.34 -13.47 -26.06
N HIS A 236 15.73 -12.33 -25.52
CA HIS A 236 17.16 -11.98 -25.35
C HIS A 236 17.74 -12.39 -24.00
N CYS A 237 16.92 -12.52 -22.94
CA CYS A 237 17.38 -12.79 -21.58
C CYS A 237 16.87 -14.13 -21.01
N GLY A 238 15.89 -14.79 -21.65
CA GLY A 238 15.22 -15.98 -21.12
C GLY A 238 16.08 -17.26 -21.10
N GLN A 239 17.15 -17.34 -21.91
CA GLN A 239 18.00 -18.56 -22.03
C GLN A 239 18.99 -18.76 -20.86
N THR A 240 19.20 -17.76 -20.01
CA THR A 240 20.11 -17.85 -18.86
C THR A 240 19.56 -18.63 -17.67
N SER A 241 18.31 -19.11 -17.74
CA SER A 241 17.62 -19.81 -16.62
C SER A 241 17.60 -21.35 -16.75
N GLN A 242 17.97 -21.95 -17.86
CA GLN A 242 17.72 -23.39 -18.12
C GLN A 242 18.94 -24.33 -18.09
N THR A 243 20.17 -23.83 -18.05
CA THR A 243 21.34 -24.72 -17.91
C THR A 243 21.93 -24.61 -16.51
N GLY A 244 21.59 -25.57 -15.66
CA GLY A 244 22.26 -25.78 -14.37
C GLY A 244 23.73 -26.12 -14.61
N LEU A 245 24.61 -25.63 -13.70
CA LEU A 245 26.07 -25.80 -13.64
C LEU A 245 26.88 -24.75 -14.43
N GLU A 246 27.53 -23.92 -13.61
CA GLU A 246 28.48 -22.84 -13.84
C GLU A 246 27.89 -21.42 -13.80
N ALA A 247 27.82 -20.93 -12.57
CA ALA A 247 27.28 -19.58 -12.26
C ALA A 247 28.38 -18.52 -12.18
N THR A 248 29.00 -18.23 -13.32
CA THR A 248 29.47 -16.86 -13.59
C THR A 248 28.48 -16.23 -14.57
N ARG A 249 27.24 -16.07 -14.11
CA ARG A 249 26.21 -15.44 -14.93
C ARG A 249 26.44 -13.94 -14.93
N ASP A 250 26.90 -13.43 -16.06
CA ASP A 250 26.84 -12.01 -16.35
C ASP A 250 25.40 -11.54 -16.19
N ARG A 251 25.18 -10.70 -15.19
CA ARG A 251 23.84 -10.09 -14.98
C ARG A 251 23.50 -9.29 -16.22
N PRO A 252 22.24 -9.37 -16.71
CA PRO A 252 21.83 -8.53 -17.82
C PRO A 252 22.22 -7.05 -17.57
N PRO A 253 22.77 -6.35 -18.58
CA PRO A 253 23.23 -4.95 -18.42
C PRO A 253 22.20 -4.01 -17.81
N CYS A 254 20.91 -4.29 -18.06
CA CYS A 254 19.81 -3.52 -17.51
C CYS A 254 19.61 -3.68 -15.99
N GLN A 255 20.24 -4.67 -15.34
CA GLN A 255 20.20 -4.85 -13.87
C GLN A 255 21.22 -3.98 -13.12
N VAL A 256 21.86 -3.03 -13.79
CA VAL A 256 22.86 -2.12 -13.20
C VAL A 256 22.32 -1.32 -12.00
N PHE A 257 21.00 -1.11 -11.96
CA PHE A 257 20.36 -0.37 -10.87
C PHE A 257 20.01 -1.23 -9.64
N ASP A 258 20.00 -2.58 -9.75
CA ASP A 258 19.56 -3.44 -8.64
C ASP A 258 20.53 -3.38 -7.44
N PRO A 259 20.00 -3.26 -6.21
CA PRO A 259 18.61 -3.22 -5.76
C PRO A 259 18.09 -1.81 -5.45
N LEU A 260 18.32 -0.82 -6.30
CA LEU A 260 17.86 0.57 -6.09
C LEU A 260 16.33 0.64 -6.08
N ARG A 261 15.76 1.18 -4.98
CA ARG A 261 14.31 1.41 -4.84
C ARG A 261 13.93 2.78 -5.41
N ASP A 262 12.70 2.91 -5.87
CA ASP A 262 12.16 4.15 -6.42
C ASP A 262 12.32 5.34 -5.46
N VAL A 263 12.02 5.14 -4.17
CA VAL A 263 12.14 6.20 -3.16
C VAL A 263 13.56 6.78 -3.07
N LEU A 264 14.58 5.97 -3.30
CA LEU A 264 15.98 6.45 -3.29
C LEU A 264 16.31 7.27 -4.55
N LEU A 265 15.78 6.86 -5.71
CA LEU A 265 15.89 7.65 -6.94
C LEU A 265 15.28 9.03 -6.75
N TRP A 266 14.04 9.07 -6.25
CA TRP A 266 13.28 10.31 -6.08
C TRP A 266 13.80 11.16 -4.92
N GLN A 267 14.40 10.57 -3.89
CA GLN A 267 15.08 11.30 -2.82
C GLN A 267 16.28 12.12 -3.33
N ALA A 268 17.00 11.61 -4.32
CA ALA A 268 18.09 12.35 -4.95
C ALA A 268 17.60 13.41 -5.97
N HIS A 269 16.37 13.25 -6.46
CA HIS A 269 15.83 14.13 -7.49
C HIS A 269 15.00 15.29 -6.91
N LEU A 270 14.21 15.04 -5.85
CA LEU A 270 13.26 15.99 -5.28
C LEU A 270 13.85 16.77 -4.10
N ALA A 271 13.53 18.05 -4.01
CA ALA A 271 13.70 18.82 -2.78
C ALA A 271 12.47 18.64 -1.84
N PRO A 272 12.60 18.95 -0.54
CA PRO A 272 11.45 18.99 0.37
C PRO A 272 10.29 19.83 -0.20
N GLN A 273 9.06 19.38 0.01
CA GLN A 273 7.85 20.01 -0.53
C GLN A 273 7.78 20.01 -2.08
N GLN A 274 8.41 19.02 -2.71
CA GLN A 274 8.24 18.72 -4.12
C GLN A 274 7.69 17.31 -4.31
N TYR A 275 7.02 17.09 -5.44
CA TYR A 275 6.60 15.76 -5.87
C TYR A 275 7.00 15.51 -7.33
N SER A 276 7.14 14.24 -7.68
CA SER A 276 7.59 13.76 -8.98
C SER A 276 6.52 13.91 -10.06
N SER A 277 6.92 13.70 -11.31
CA SER A 277 6.02 13.36 -12.40
C SER A 277 5.10 12.18 -12.04
N LEU A 278 3.93 12.15 -12.70
CA LEU A 278 2.93 11.11 -12.53
C LEU A 278 3.24 9.91 -13.44
N TRP A 279 3.06 8.71 -12.90
CA TRP A 279 3.32 7.44 -13.58
C TRP A 279 2.09 6.54 -13.50
N ARG A 280 1.84 5.72 -14.51
CA ARG A 280 0.82 4.68 -14.48
C ARG A 280 1.47 3.35 -14.10
N SER A 281 1.02 2.69 -13.03
CA SER A 281 1.44 1.33 -12.72
C SER A 281 0.93 0.36 -13.79
N ARG A 282 1.74 -0.65 -14.11
CA ARG A 282 1.40 -1.73 -15.05
C ARG A 282 1.34 -3.09 -14.34
N SER A 283 1.08 -3.09 -13.05
CA SER A 283 0.89 -4.34 -12.31
C SER A 283 -0.29 -5.13 -12.87
N ARG A 284 -0.11 -6.43 -13.10
CA ARG A 284 -1.11 -7.30 -13.76
C ARG A 284 -2.45 -7.33 -13.05
N ILE A 285 -2.44 -7.28 -11.70
CA ILE A 285 -3.69 -7.25 -10.94
C ILE A 285 -4.62 -6.10 -11.37
N LEU A 286 -4.07 -5.01 -11.92
CA LEU A 286 -4.85 -3.85 -12.37
C LEU A 286 -5.75 -4.16 -13.58
N GLU A 287 -5.54 -5.25 -14.29
CA GLU A 287 -6.46 -5.73 -15.34
C GLU A 287 -7.87 -5.96 -14.78
N HIS A 288 -7.98 -6.25 -13.48
CA HIS A 288 -9.23 -6.48 -12.77
C HIS A 288 -9.84 -5.21 -12.14
N TYR A 289 -9.16 -4.05 -12.25
CA TYR A 289 -9.59 -2.80 -11.61
C TYR A 289 -10.50 -1.93 -12.51
N GLY A 290 -10.73 -2.34 -13.76
CA GLY A 290 -11.56 -1.57 -14.71
C GLY A 290 -11.08 -0.12 -14.83
N GLU A 291 -11.98 0.83 -14.55
CA GLU A 291 -11.70 2.27 -14.61
C GLU A 291 -10.83 2.81 -13.46
N HIS A 292 -10.48 1.94 -12.50
CA HIS A 292 -9.68 2.33 -11.32
C HIS A 292 -8.20 1.98 -11.47
N GLN A 293 -7.64 2.15 -12.67
CA GLN A 293 -6.20 2.01 -12.89
C GLN A 293 -5.42 2.89 -11.92
N ILE A 294 -4.31 2.39 -11.36
CA ILE A 294 -3.55 3.11 -10.33
C ILE A 294 -2.40 3.88 -10.94
N TYR A 295 -2.34 5.15 -10.55
CA TYR A 295 -1.27 6.08 -10.87
C TYR A 295 -0.45 6.36 -9.63
N VAL A 296 0.83 6.63 -9.82
CA VAL A 296 1.79 6.81 -8.73
C VAL A 296 2.62 8.07 -8.91
N ALA A 297 2.93 8.71 -7.81
CA ALA A 297 3.91 9.78 -7.72
C ALA A 297 4.69 9.66 -6.40
N TYR A 298 5.80 10.37 -6.31
CA TYR A 298 6.65 10.38 -5.13
C TYR A 298 6.69 11.78 -4.54
N LEU A 299 6.35 11.91 -3.26
CA LEU A 299 6.31 13.18 -2.55
C LEU A 299 7.44 13.23 -1.52
N HIS A 300 8.25 14.30 -1.56
CA HIS A 300 9.24 14.55 -0.52
C HIS A 300 8.61 15.29 0.65
N GLY A 301 8.21 14.55 1.68
CA GLY A 301 7.53 15.04 2.88
C GLY A 301 8.43 15.71 3.92
N GLY A 302 9.70 15.98 3.57
CA GLY A 302 10.71 16.56 4.49
C GLY A 302 11.63 15.49 5.10
N SER A 303 11.12 14.56 5.88
CA SER A 303 11.90 13.48 6.51
C SER A 303 12.14 12.29 5.59
N GLU A 304 11.19 11.96 4.72
CA GLU A 304 11.28 10.86 3.75
C GLU A 304 10.63 11.23 2.43
N VAL A 305 10.92 10.43 1.40
CA VAL A 305 10.15 10.39 0.16
C VAL A 305 9.15 9.26 0.26
N VAL A 306 7.88 9.59 0.08
CA VAL A 306 6.76 8.63 0.14
C VAL A 306 6.19 8.37 -1.25
N ARG A 307 5.67 7.16 -1.47
CA ARG A 307 4.93 6.83 -2.67
C ARG A 307 3.45 7.13 -2.43
N LEU A 308 2.86 7.92 -3.29
CA LEU A 308 1.42 8.19 -3.35
C LEU A 308 0.82 7.37 -4.47
N GLU A 309 -0.26 6.67 -4.19
CA GLU A 309 -1.03 5.91 -5.16
C GLU A 309 -2.44 6.48 -5.24
N VAL A 310 -2.91 6.73 -6.47
CA VAL A 310 -4.25 7.28 -6.70
C VAL A 310 -4.93 6.56 -7.85
N PRO A 311 -6.26 6.39 -7.82
CA PRO A 311 -7.00 5.90 -8.97
C PRO A 311 -6.94 6.89 -10.15
N GLN A 312 -7.09 6.37 -11.36
CA GLN A 312 -7.06 7.12 -12.62
C GLN A 312 -7.95 8.37 -12.62
N TRP A 313 -9.13 8.30 -12.03
CA TRP A 313 -10.07 9.42 -11.99
C TRP A 313 -9.59 10.56 -11.07
N VAL A 314 -8.70 10.30 -10.10
CA VAL A 314 -8.00 11.34 -9.34
C VAL A 314 -6.84 11.89 -10.16
N ALA A 315 -6.05 11.02 -10.77
CA ALA A 315 -4.86 11.39 -11.53
C ALA A 315 -5.17 12.24 -12.76
N ARG A 316 -6.30 12.01 -13.43
CA ARG A 316 -6.73 12.72 -14.64
C ARG A 316 -7.51 13.99 -14.39
N ASP A 317 -7.95 14.24 -13.17
CA ASP A 317 -8.64 15.47 -12.77
C ASP A 317 -7.63 16.35 -12.02
N ALA A 318 -7.19 17.44 -12.67
CA ALA A 318 -6.14 18.31 -12.12
C ALA A 318 -6.49 18.88 -10.74
N ASP A 319 -7.75 19.21 -10.50
CA ASP A 319 -8.20 19.77 -9.22
C ASP A 319 -8.17 18.70 -8.12
N LEU A 320 -8.64 17.49 -8.43
CA LEU A 320 -8.59 16.36 -7.48
C LEU A 320 -7.15 15.94 -7.18
N TRP A 321 -6.29 15.91 -8.19
CA TRP A 321 -4.88 15.58 -7.99
C TRP A 321 -4.16 16.61 -7.13
N GLN A 322 -4.31 17.89 -7.42
CA GLN A 322 -3.73 18.96 -6.60
C GLN A 322 -4.27 18.93 -5.17
N GLN A 323 -5.58 18.71 -5.00
CA GLN A 323 -6.18 18.55 -3.67
C GLN A 323 -5.60 17.36 -2.93
N ALA A 324 -5.44 16.21 -3.59
CA ALA A 324 -4.85 15.01 -3.01
C ALA A 324 -3.44 15.26 -2.49
N VAL A 325 -2.57 15.85 -3.31
CA VAL A 325 -1.19 16.17 -2.95
C VAL A 325 -1.12 17.20 -1.81
N ALA A 326 -1.87 18.31 -1.94
CA ALA A 326 -1.88 19.39 -0.95
C ALA A 326 -2.33 18.92 0.43
N LEU A 327 -3.42 18.17 0.49
CA LEU A 327 -3.98 17.69 1.76
C LEU A 327 -3.12 16.57 2.37
N THR A 328 -2.52 15.71 1.55
CA THR A 328 -1.58 14.68 2.05
C THR A 328 -0.33 15.32 2.62
N ALA A 329 0.27 16.29 1.93
CA ALA A 329 1.43 17.02 2.42
C ALA A 329 1.15 17.77 3.73
N ALA A 330 -0.02 18.42 3.83
CA ALA A 330 -0.45 19.08 5.07
C ALA A 330 -0.64 18.09 6.23
N GLN A 331 -1.07 16.87 5.96
CA GLN A 331 -1.17 15.81 6.97
C GLN A 331 0.22 15.34 7.45
N ILE A 332 1.18 15.19 6.53
CA ILE A 332 2.57 14.85 6.86
C ILE A 332 3.20 15.95 7.74
N GLU A 333 3.03 17.22 7.37
CA GLU A 333 3.54 18.36 8.13
C GLU A 333 2.97 18.41 9.55
N LYS A 334 1.63 18.30 9.68
CA LYS A 334 0.95 18.27 10.98
C LYS A 334 1.38 17.10 11.86
N GLY A 335 1.64 15.95 11.25
CA GLY A 335 2.10 14.74 11.92
C GLY A 335 3.61 14.62 12.06
N ARG A 336 4.38 15.69 11.69
CA ARG A 336 5.84 15.75 11.81
C ARG A 336 6.57 14.63 11.09
N GLY A 337 6.12 14.28 9.89
CA GLY A 337 6.74 13.27 9.02
C GLY A 337 5.83 12.12 8.63
N TYR A 338 4.67 11.94 9.28
CA TYR A 338 3.68 10.93 8.94
C TYR A 338 2.25 11.50 9.05
N PRO A 339 1.29 11.13 8.18
CA PRO A 339 -0.07 11.69 8.22
C PRO A 339 -0.77 11.46 9.56
N VAL A 340 -1.20 12.55 10.21
CA VAL A 340 -1.83 12.51 11.53
C VAL A 340 -3.07 11.63 11.55
N ALA A 341 -3.92 11.71 10.51
CA ALA A 341 -5.15 10.93 10.45
C ALA A 341 -4.89 9.42 10.36
N LEU A 342 -3.83 9.01 9.66
CA LEU A 342 -3.42 7.59 9.60
C LEU A 342 -2.86 7.12 10.94
N ALA A 343 -2.03 7.93 11.60
CA ALA A 343 -1.51 7.59 12.93
C ALA A 343 -2.64 7.40 13.96
N GLU A 344 -3.64 8.29 13.95
CA GLU A 344 -4.79 8.17 14.85
C GLU A 344 -5.68 6.98 14.49
N ALA A 345 -5.90 6.68 13.20
CA ALA A 345 -6.64 5.49 12.78
C ALA A 345 -5.93 4.22 13.27
N HIS A 346 -4.61 4.16 13.14
CA HIS A 346 -3.79 3.07 13.67
C HIS A 346 -3.95 2.91 15.19
N ASN A 347 -3.85 4.00 15.96
CA ASN A 347 -4.00 3.98 17.40
C ASN A 347 -5.36 3.43 17.84
N LEU A 348 -6.44 3.73 17.10
CA LEU A 348 -7.79 3.27 17.35
C LEU A 348 -8.00 1.80 16.93
N ALA A 349 -7.31 1.36 15.87
CA ALA A 349 -7.42 0.02 15.35
C ALA A 349 -6.70 -1.00 16.23
N VAL A 350 -5.52 -0.66 16.76
CA VAL A 350 -4.60 -1.60 17.44
C VAL A 350 -5.28 -2.34 18.57
N VAL A 351 -5.29 -3.67 18.48
CA VAL A 351 -5.68 -4.60 19.55
C VAL A 351 -4.43 -5.06 20.30
N ARG A 352 -4.25 -4.57 21.52
CA ARG A 352 -3.13 -4.93 22.39
C ARG A 352 -3.34 -6.29 23.06
N GLY A 353 -2.29 -6.86 23.63
CA GLY A 353 -2.38 -8.13 24.36
C GLY A 353 -3.41 -8.12 25.51
N SER A 354 -3.52 -6.98 26.22
CA SER A 354 -4.55 -6.77 27.26
C SER A 354 -5.97 -6.76 26.69
N ASP A 355 -6.15 -6.19 25.51
CA ASP A 355 -7.47 -6.10 24.86
C ASP A 355 -7.90 -7.47 24.36
N ARG A 356 -6.94 -8.25 23.80
CA ARG A 356 -7.17 -9.65 23.45
C ARG A 356 -7.61 -10.47 24.67
N GLN A 357 -6.94 -10.32 25.80
CA GLN A 357 -7.33 -11.02 27.04
C GLN A 357 -8.73 -10.66 27.51
N ARG A 358 -9.06 -9.36 27.49
CA ARG A 358 -10.40 -8.85 27.83
C ARG A 358 -11.47 -9.38 26.87
N PHE A 359 -11.17 -9.40 25.58
CA PHE A 359 -12.07 -9.93 24.55
C PHE A 359 -12.45 -11.39 24.86
N PHE A 360 -11.47 -12.28 25.08
CA PHE A 360 -11.76 -13.68 25.40
C PHE A 360 -12.43 -13.86 26.75
N ALA A 361 -12.13 -13.04 27.75
CA ALA A 361 -12.82 -13.06 29.03
C ALA A 361 -14.30 -12.62 28.92
N LEU A 362 -14.60 -11.65 28.08
CA LEU A 362 -15.98 -11.26 27.78
C LEU A 362 -16.73 -12.38 27.04
N LEU A 363 -16.08 -12.99 26.06
CA LEU A 363 -16.65 -14.09 25.29
C LEU A 363 -16.94 -15.30 26.18
N GLU A 364 -16.04 -15.66 27.09
CA GLU A 364 -16.23 -16.70 28.11
C GLU A 364 -17.48 -16.42 28.97
N ARG A 365 -17.59 -15.21 29.48
CA ARG A 365 -18.73 -14.82 30.29
C ARG A 365 -20.07 -14.91 29.53
N GLU A 366 -20.10 -14.52 28.27
CA GLU A 366 -21.32 -14.62 27.46
C GLU A 366 -21.68 -16.07 27.10
N LEU A 367 -20.69 -16.93 26.84
CA LEU A 367 -20.89 -18.36 26.62
C LEU A 367 -21.44 -19.05 27.88
N ILE A 368 -20.92 -18.75 29.06
CA ILE A 368 -21.43 -19.26 30.34
C ILE A 368 -22.88 -18.82 30.57
N LYS A 369 -23.22 -17.55 30.29
CA LYS A 369 -24.61 -17.08 30.39
C LYS A 369 -25.55 -17.79 29.43
N ALA A 370 -25.05 -18.18 28.25
CA ALA A 370 -25.80 -18.96 27.25
C ALA A 370 -25.94 -20.45 27.59
N GLY A 371 -25.42 -20.89 28.76
CA GLY A 371 -25.53 -22.27 29.25
C GLY A 371 -24.39 -23.21 28.84
N HIS A 372 -23.30 -22.71 28.28
CA HIS A 372 -22.13 -23.46 27.89
C HIS A 372 -21.12 -23.54 29.04
N TRP A 373 -21.33 -24.46 29.99
CA TRP A 373 -20.56 -24.57 31.26
C TRP A 373 -19.15 -25.22 31.14
N HIS A 374 -18.82 -25.83 30.00
CA HIS A 374 -17.56 -26.53 29.78
C HIS A 374 -16.58 -25.79 28.84
N VAL A 375 -16.51 -24.50 28.96
CA VAL A 375 -15.65 -23.67 28.13
C VAL A 375 -14.38 -23.34 28.92
N ALA A 376 -13.28 -24.02 28.59
CA ALA A 376 -11.99 -23.72 29.17
C ALA A 376 -10.92 -23.58 28.08
N PRO A 377 -10.03 -22.60 28.19
CA PRO A 377 -8.88 -22.51 27.30
C PRO A 377 -7.98 -23.72 27.46
N SER A 378 -7.22 -24.08 26.45
CA SER A 378 -6.32 -25.22 26.51
C SER A 378 -5.30 -25.10 27.67
N PRO A 379 -4.80 -26.21 28.26
CA PRO A 379 -3.78 -26.16 29.31
C PRO A 379 -2.54 -25.35 28.91
N LYS A 380 -2.17 -25.35 27.63
CA LYS A 380 -1.07 -24.56 27.06
C LYS A 380 -1.34 -23.07 27.18
N GLU A 381 -2.55 -22.63 26.87
CA GLU A 381 -2.93 -21.23 26.97
C GLU A 381 -3.11 -20.76 28.39
N GLN A 382 -3.67 -21.59 29.24
CA GLN A 382 -3.74 -21.34 30.70
C GLN A 382 -2.34 -21.07 31.28
N ARG A 383 -1.36 -21.91 30.90
CA ARG A 383 0.02 -21.75 31.37
C ARG A 383 0.72 -20.51 30.85
N LYS A 384 0.41 -20.08 29.62
CA LYS A 384 0.91 -18.81 29.06
C LYS A 384 0.32 -17.60 29.76
N ARG A 385 -0.98 -17.65 30.14
CA ARG A 385 -1.65 -16.58 30.89
C ARG A 385 -1.15 -16.48 32.35
N GLN A 386 -0.64 -17.55 32.90
CA GLN A 386 -0.02 -17.61 34.22
C GLN A 386 1.49 -17.34 34.17
N SER A 387 2.02 -16.85 33.06
CA SER A 387 3.43 -16.56 32.92
C SER A 387 3.87 -15.56 33.98
N ILE A 388 4.47 -16.00 34.83
CA ILE A 388 5.70 -15.88 35.61
C ILE A 388 6.21 -14.45 35.50
N ALA A 389 6.00 -13.79 36.59
CA ALA A 389 6.81 -12.64 36.95
C ALA A 389 8.28 -13.05 37.09
#